data_91e8226955d0a653d87d8f441847fe40
#
_entry.id   91e8226955d0a653d87d8f441847fe40
#
_cell.length_a   1.000
_cell.length_b   1.000
_cell.length_c   1.000
_cell.angle_alpha   90.00
_cell.angle_beta   90.00
_cell.angle_gamma   90.00
#
_symmetry.space_group_name_H-M   'P 1'
#
loop_
_entity.id
_entity.type
_entity.pdbx_description
1 polymer ?
#
loop_
_entity_poly.entity_id
_entity_poly.type
_entity_poly.pdbx_seq_one_letter_code
_entity_poly.pdbx_strand_id
1 'polypeptide(L)'
;MVEIEETTPSYRVKVLGQQTRADLEAYLEPAKEDDMPSLTSSGWTFDWRGFWTKTDFECEAIIKLSYQKEVLGLIRFGLYPYPFPNNNAPDYLEILHLQCVSTNRRQVNPVGFWLIWYALKIGLKYCVGDDQGTLVRLDSVEEAIPYYRNKVKMEGLGWTDIAPGEQGYAFKFTKQGAEEFCGRLEQCYGNAIRLN
;
A
#
# COMPACT_ATOMS: atom_id res chain seq x y z
N MET A 1 0.20 -23.30 4.92
CA MET A 1 -0.40 -22.02 5.33
C MET A 1 0.67 -20.98 5.04
N VAL A 2 0.38 -19.96 4.25
CA VAL A 2 1.35 -18.91 3.95
C VAL A 2 1.17 -17.85 5.04
N GLU A 3 2.06 -17.83 6.02
CA GLU A 3 2.08 -16.73 6.99
C GLU A 3 2.58 -15.48 6.26
N ILE A 4 1.80 -14.41 6.31
CA ILE A 4 2.14 -13.15 5.61
C ILE A 4 3.49 -12.60 6.09
N GLU A 5 3.87 -12.78 7.35
CA GLU A 5 5.17 -12.34 7.86
C GLU A 5 6.36 -12.93 7.08
N GLU A 6 6.30 -14.21 6.67
CA GLU A 6 7.33 -14.83 5.83
C GLU A 6 7.29 -14.36 4.37
N THR A 7 6.21 -13.69 3.98
CA THR A 7 5.93 -13.31 2.58
C THR A 7 6.16 -11.83 2.29
N THR A 8 6.40 -11.02 3.31
CA THR A 8 6.60 -9.56 3.21
C THR A 8 8.09 -9.19 3.17
N PRO A 9 8.74 -9.27 2.00
CA PRO A 9 10.16 -8.96 1.89
C PRO A 9 10.44 -7.47 2.06
N SER A 10 11.65 -7.14 2.52
CA SER A 10 12.16 -5.77 2.49
C SER A 10 12.75 -5.41 1.13
N TYR A 11 12.58 -4.16 0.72
CA TYR A 11 13.15 -3.63 -0.51
C TYR A 11 13.85 -2.29 -0.29
N ARG A 12 14.91 -2.09 -1.05
CA ARG A 12 15.51 -0.78 -1.27
C ARG A 12 14.97 -0.23 -2.59
N VAL A 13 14.45 0.99 -2.58
CA VAL A 13 13.85 1.65 -3.72
C VAL A 13 14.47 3.02 -3.96
N LYS A 14 14.50 3.45 -5.22
CA LYS A 14 14.93 4.80 -5.56
C LYS A 14 13.79 5.80 -5.41
N VAL A 15 14.13 6.95 -4.87
CA VAL A 15 13.24 8.10 -4.68
C VAL A 15 13.97 9.37 -5.10
N LEU A 16 13.23 10.43 -5.42
CA LEU A 16 13.82 11.73 -5.77
C LEU A 16 13.76 12.66 -4.56
N GLY A 17 14.89 13.29 -4.25
CA GLY A 17 14.93 14.38 -3.30
C GLY A 17 14.06 15.54 -3.77
N GLN A 18 13.16 16.05 -2.93
CA GLN A 18 12.24 17.12 -3.35
C GLN A 18 12.95 18.41 -3.76
N GLN A 19 13.98 18.78 -3.01
CA GLN A 19 14.74 20.01 -3.28
C GLN A 19 15.87 19.78 -4.26
N THR A 20 16.58 18.68 -4.12
CA THR A 20 17.81 18.41 -4.88
C THR A 20 17.55 17.77 -6.24
N ARG A 21 16.39 17.14 -6.43
CA ARG A 21 16.08 16.27 -7.57
C ARG A 21 17.06 15.12 -7.76
N ALA A 22 17.91 14.87 -6.77
CA ALA A 22 18.86 13.78 -6.79
C ALA A 22 18.18 12.43 -6.53
N ASP A 23 18.71 11.38 -7.14
CA ASP A 23 18.36 10.00 -6.84
C ASP A 23 18.85 9.67 -5.42
N LEU A 24 17.93 9.24 -4.58
CA LEU A 24 18.15 8.84 -3.20
C LEU A 24 17.57 7.44 -2.98
N GLU A 25 17.96 6.80 -1.88
CA GLU A 25 17.48 5.47 -1.53
C GLU A 25 16.56 5.53 -0.32
N ALA A 26 15.42 4.85 -0.42
CA ALA A 26 14.47 4.65 0.66
C ALA A 26 14.21 3.14 0.86
N TYR A 27 13.60 2.78 1.97
CA TYR A 27 13.38 1.40 2.35
C TYR A 27 11.89 1.12 2.52
N LEU A 28 11.42 0.05 1.88
CA LEU A 28 10.09 -0.55 2.09
C LEU A 28 10.28 -1.79 2.95
N GLU A 29 9.68 -1.81 4.12
CA GLU A 29 9.89 -2.87 5.10
C GLU A 29 8.60 -3.16 5.87
N PRO A 30 8.41 -4.41 6.36
CA PRO A 30 7.40 -4.66 7.39
C PRO A 30 7.58 -3.68 8.54
N ALA A 31 6.49 -3.04 8.93
CA ALA A 31 6.51 -2.11 10.06
C ALA A 31 6.57 -2.89 11.38
N LYS A 32 7.04 -2.23 12.43
CA LYS A 32 7.02 -2.71 13.81
C LYS A 32 6.11 -1.81 14.63
N GLU A 33 5.69 -2.26 15.80
CA GLU A 33 4.85 -1.46 16.69
C GLU A 33 5.44 -0.07 16.99
N ASP A 34 6.75 -0.01 17.21
CA ASP A 34 7.47 1.25 17.47
C ASP A 34 7.50 2.22 16.28
N ASP A 35 7.22 1.73 15.07
CA ASP A 35 7.10 2.57 13.87
C ASP A 35 5.77 3.31 13.79
N MET A 36 4.78 2.93 14.61
CA MET A 36 3.44 3.49 14.54
C MET A 36 3.41 4.92 15.11
N PRO A 37 3.11 5.92 14.26
CA PRO A 37 3.03 7.30 14.72
C PRO A 37 1.89 7.48 15.73
N SER A 38 2.09 8.36 16.70
CA SER A 38 1.00 8.79 17.57
C SER A 38 0.09 9.77 16.85
N LEU A 39 -1.19 9.87 17.27
CA LEU A 39 -2.15 10.85 16.74
C LEU A 39 -1.68 12.32 16.91
N THR A 40 -0.80 12.56 17.90
CA THR A 40 -0.20 13.89 18.11
C THR A 40 1.01 14.13 17.20
N SER A 41 1.49 13.11 16.50
CA SER A 41 2.61 13.25 15.57
C SER A 41 2.19 14.07 14.36
N SER A 42 2.93 15.11 14.11
CA SER A 42 2.65 16.04 13.03
C SER A 42 2.66 15.36 11.65
N GLY A 43 1.56 15.51 10.91
CA GLY A 43 1.42 14.97 9.54
C GLY A 43 0.73 13.62 9.46
N TRP A 44 0.33 13.03 10.58
CA TRP A 44 -0.45 11.80 10.65
C TRP A 44 -1.88 12.10 11.12
N THR A 45 -2.88 11.57 10.42
CA THR A 45 -4.31 11.75 10.72
C THR A 45 -4.99 10.46 11.13
N PHE A 46 -4.45 9.30 10.73
CA PHE A 46 -4.97 7.99 11.12
C PHE A 46 -4.38 7.52 12.45
N ASP A 47 -5.18 6.82 13.22
CA ASP A 47 -4.74 6.13 14.44
C ASP A 47 -4.00 4.83 14.09
N TRP A 48 -2.74 4.95 13.63
CA TRP A 48 -1.93 3.81 13.26
C TRP A 48 -1.64 2.85 14.42
N ARG A 49 -1.57 3.35 15.66
CA ARG A 49 -1.43 2.47 16.84
C ARG A 49 -2.69 1.65 17.08
N GLY A 50 -3.86 2.27 16.93
CA GLY A 50 -5.13 1.55 16.99
C GLY A 50 -5.28 0.55 15.83
N PHE A 51 -4.77 0.85 14.64
CA PHE A 51 -4.74 -0.12 13.54
C PHE A 51 -3.79 -1.27 13.80
N TRP A 52 -2.60 -1.01 14.35
CA TRP A 52 -1.66 -2.05 14.73
C TRP A 52 -2.30 -3.10 15.64
N THR A 53 -2.97 -2.67 16.70
CA THR A 53 -3.62 -3.58 17.65
C THR A 53 -4.81 -4.37 17.08
N LYS A 54 -5.37 -3.91 15.96
CA LYS A 54 -6.51 -4.53 15.25
C LYS A 54 -6.09 -5.33 14.04
N THR A 55 -4.82 -5.31 13.67
CA THR A 55 -4.31 -6.02 12.50
C THR A 55 -4.23 -7.51 12.80
N ASP A 56 -4.86 -8.30 11.95
CA ASP A 56 -4.72 -9.75 11.97
C ASP A 56 -3.51 -10.15 11.11
N PHE A 57 -2.35 -10.25 11.74
CA PHE A 57 -1.11 -10.57 11.06
C PHE A 57 -1.06 -11.97 10.42
N GLU A 58 -2.09 -12.81 10.61
CA GLU A 58 -2.22 -14.05 9.85
C GLU A 58 -2.59 -13.80 8.38
N CYS A 59 -3.36 -12.75 8.10
CA CYS A 59 -3.80 -12.39 6.74
C CYS A 59 -3.53 -10.94 6.34
N GLU A 60 -3.09 -10.10 7.25
CA GLU A 60 -2.83 -8.68 7.02
C GLU A 60 -1.37 -8.31 7.29
N ALA A 61 -0.94 -7.21 6.71
CA ALA A 61 0.39 -6.65 6.96
C ALA A 61 0.35 -5.12 7.00
N ILE A 62 1.28 -4.54 7.76
CA ILE A 62 1.57 -3.10 7.72
C ILE A 62 2.99 -2.93 7.20
N ILE A 63 3.12 -2.17 6.11
CA ILE A 63 4.41 -1.87 5.49
C ILE A 63 4.69 -0.38 5.64
N LYS A 64 5.93 -0.06 6.00
CA LYS A 64 6.43 1.31 6.04
C LYS A 64 7.33 1.62 4.85
N LEU A 65 7.33 2.87 4.41
CA LEU A 65 8.42 3.44 3.63
C LEU A 65 9.18 4.41 4.53
N SER A 66 10.48 4.18 4.68
CA SER A 66 11.36 5.02 5.49
C SER A 66 12.50 5.61 4.68
N TYR A 67 12.91 6.83 5.05
CA TYR A 67 14.09 7.51 4.54
C TYR A 67 14.86 8.12 5.70
N GLN A 68 16.19 7.87 5.80
CA GLN A 68 17.03 8.32 6.91
C GLN A 68 16.45 7.98 8.31
N LYS A 69 15.85 6.78 8.43
CA LYS A 69 15.16 6.27 9.64
C LYS A 69 13.84 6.96 9.99
N GLU A 70 13.39 7.92 9.21
CA GLU A 70 12.09 8.55 9.36
C GLU A 70 11.03 7.78 8.56
N VAL A 71 9.90 7.45 9.18
CA VAL A 71 8.74 6.82 8.51
C VAL A 71 7.98 7.90 7.76
N LEU A 72 7.92 7.79 6.43
CA LEU A 72 7.29 8.77 5.54
C LEU A 72 5.92 8.33 5.02
N GLY A 73 5.61 7.05 5.15
CA GLY A 73 4.32 6.51 4.76
C GLY A 73 4.12 5.10 5.28
N LEU A 74 2.85 4.75 5.46
CA LEU A 74 2.38 3.46 5.92
C LEU A 74 1.24 2.98 5.04
N ILE A 75 1.21 1.67 4.78
CA ILE A 75 0.11 0.98 4.11
C ILE A 75 -0.25 -0.26 4.92
N ARG A 76 -1.56 -0.45 5.19
CA ARG A 76 -2.12 -1.69 5.73
C ARG A 76 -2.93 -2.35 4.64
N PHE A 77 -2.72 -3.63 4.42
CA PHE A 77 -3.49 -4.43 3.48
C PHE A 77 -3.68 -5.86 4.00
N GLY A 78 -4.66 -6.54 3.44
CA GLY A 78 -4.95 -7.94 3.76
C GLY A 78 -5.22 -8.78 2.52
N LEU A 79 -5.10 -10.10 2.67
CA LEU A 79 -5.40 -11.10 1.65
C LEU A 79 -6.76 -11.73 1.95
N TYR A 80 -7.67 -11.76 0.97
CA TYR A 80 -9.05 -12.18 1.16
C TYR A 80 -9.52 -13.18 0.10
N PRO A 81 -10.57 -14.00 0.42
CA PRO A 81 -11.17 -14.15 1.75
C PRO A 81 -10.22 -14.86 2.73
N TYR A 82 -10.38 -14.61 4.03
CA TYR A 82 -9.64 -15.31 5.08
C TYR A 82 -10.63 -15.86 6.13
N PRO A 83 -10.45 -17.10 6.67
CA PRO A 83 -9.42 -18.08 6.25
C PRO A 83 -9.63 -18.55 4.80
N PHE A 84 -8.53 -18.91 4.13
CA PHE A 84 -8.57 -19.29 2.71
C PHE A 84 -9.43 -20.53 2.49
N PRO A 85 -10.46 -20.48 1.65
CA PRO A 85 -11.35 -21.61 1.41
C PRO A 85 -10.54 -22.82 0.88
N ASN A 86 -10.69 -23.99 1.51
CA ASN A 86 -10.09 -25.24 1.08
C ASN A 86 -8.56 -25.20 0.83
N ASN A 87 -7.80 -24.39 1.55
CA ASN A 87 -6.37 -24.13 1.35
C ASN A 87 -6.03 -23.55 -0.04
N ASN A 88 -6.98 -22.90 -0.70
CA ASN A 88 -6.75 -22.21 -1.96
C ASN A 88 -6.00 -20.88 -1.73
N ALA A 89 -5.45 -20.33 -2.82
CA ALA A 89 -4.88 -19.00 -2.80
C ALA A 89 -5.97 -17.92 -2.54
N PRO A 90 -5.62 -16.77 -1.94
CA PRO A 90 -6.55 -15.65 -1.80
C PRO A 90 -7.02 -15.16 -3.18
N ASP A 91 -8.27 -14.69 -3.24
CA ASP A 91 -8.83 -14.16 -4.48
C ASP A 91 -8.23 -12.79 -4.78
N TYR A 92 -8.19 -11.90 -3.81
CA TYR A 92 -7.69 -10.54 -3.98
C TYR A 92 -6.97 -10.00 -2.73
N LEU A 93 -6.22 -8.94 -2.93
CA LEU A 93 -5.65 -8.12 -1.86
C LEU A 93 -6.49 -6.86 -1.68
N GLU A 94 -6.81 -6.51 -0.45
CA GLU A 94 -7.47 -5.24 -0.12
C GLU A 94 -6.53 -4.29 0.60
N ILE A 95 -6.38 -3.08 0.06
CA ILE A 95 -5.68 -1.99 0.75
C ILE A 95 -6.68 -1.34 1.71
N LEU A 96 -6.48 -1.58 3.00
CA LEU A 96 -7.35 -1.12 4.08
C LEU A 96 -7.07 0.34 4.47
N HIS A 97 -5.79 0.70 4.54
CA HIS A 97 -5.34 2.05 4.90
C HIS A 97 -4.05 2.40 4.17
N LEU A 98 -3.98 3.62 3.68
CA LEU A 98 -2.76 4.20 3.09
C LEU A 98 -2.63 5.65 3.54
N GLN A 99 -1.51 5.99 4.15
CA GLN A 99 -1.20 7.38 4.49
C GLN A 99 0.27 7.68 4.29
N CYS A 100 0.54 8.87 3.80
CA CYS A 100 1.88 9.43 3.70
C CYS A 100 1.95 10.77 4.43
N VAL A 101 3.09 11.06 5.03
CA VAL A 101 3.40 12.41 5.48
C VAL A 101 3.19 13.38 4.33
N SER A 102 2.58 14.54 4.59
CA SER A 102 2.24 15.52 3.57
C SER A 102 3.47 15.96 2.75
N THR A 103 3.25 16.30 1.48
CA THR A 103 4.33 16.60 0.52
C THR A 103 5.27 17.71 0.99
N ASN A 104 4.75 18.73 1.68
CA ASN A 104 5.54 19.85 2.19
C ASN A 104 6.44 19.49 3.39
N ARG A 105 6.28 18.31 3.97
CA ARG A 105 7.02 17.85 5.15
C ARG A 105 8.00 16.71 4.85
N ARG A 106 7.83 16.00 3.75
CA ARG A 106 8.70 14.89 3.38
C ARG A 106 9.83 15.37 2.48
N GLN A 107 10.97 14.72 2.60
CA GLN A 107 12.17 15.11 1.84
C GLN A 107 12.26 14.42 0.48
N VAL A 108 11.50 13.34 0.26
CA VAL A 108 11.57 12.50 -0.94
C VAL A 108 10.20 12.15 -1.51
N ASN A 109 10.18 11.85 -2.82
CA ASN A 109 9.02 11.36 -3.59
C ASN A 109 9.46 10.29 -4.60
N PRO A 110 8.54 9.40 -5.04
CA PRO A 110 7.17 9.22 -4.57
C PRO A 110 7.12 8.26 -3.37
N VAL A 111 6.38 8.57 -2.33
CA VAL A 111 6.18 7.66 -1.19
C VAL A 111 4.97 6.75 -1.42
N GLY A 112 3.80 7.35 -1.70
CA GLY A 112 2.54 6.58 -1.86
C GLY A 112 2.58 5.60 -3.03
N PHE A 113 3.26 5.93 -4.13
CA PHE A 113 3.37 5.01 -5.28
C PHE A 113 4.19 3.76 -4.94
N TRP A 114 5.28 3.90 -4.18
CA TRP A 114 6.06 2.76 -3.75
C TRP A 114 5.33 1.87 -2.75
N LEU A 115 4.50 2.45 -1.87
CA LEU A 115 3.64 1.67 -0.98
C LEU A 115 2.57 0.89 -1.75
N ILE A 116 1.92 1.53 -2.75
CA ILE A 116 0.98 0.85 -3.64
C ILE A 116 1.69 -0.23 -4.45
N TRP A 117 2.86 0.06 -5.01
CA TRP A 117 3.70 -0.91 -5.73
C TRP A 117 3.94 -2.16 -4.89
N TYR A 118 4.27 -1.97 -3.59
CA TYR A 118 4.50 -3.09 -2.68
C TYR A 118 3.26 -3.98 -2.56
N ALA A 119 2.10 -3.40 -2.27
CA ALA A 119 0.84 -4.13 -2.20
C ALA A 119 0.52 -4.87 -3.50
N LEU A 120 0.74 -4.21 -4.67
CA LEU A 120 0.54 -4.83 -5.97
C LEU A 120 1.48 -6.02 -6.21
N LYS A 121 2.76 -5.93 -5.81
CA LYS A 121 3.70 -7.07 -5.94
C LYS A 121 3.28 -8.25 -5.07
N ILE A 122 2.72 -8.01 -3.88
CA ILE A 122 2.13 -9.06 -3.03
C ILE A 122 0.89 -9.65 -3.70
N GLY A 123 -0.05 -8.83 -4.18
CA GLY A 123 -1.24 -9.30 -4.90
C GLY A 123 -0.89 -10.13 -6.13
N LEU A 124 0.04 -9.66 -6.97
CA LEU A 124 0.51 -10.38 -8.17
C LEU A 124 1.16 -11.72 -7.85
N LYS A 125 1.76 -11.86 -6.67
CA LYS A 125 2.44 -13.09 -6.27
C LYS A 125 1.49 -14.12 -5.65
N TYR A 126 0.51 -13.68 -4.87
CA TYR A 126 -0.27 -14.57 -4.02
C TYR A 126 -1.74 -14.68 -4.41
N CYS A 127 -2.33 -13.66 -5.06
CA CYS A 127 -3.75 -13.66 -5.41
C CYS A 127 -3.98 -14.21 -6.82
N VAL A 128 -5.13 -14.89 -6.97
CA VAL A 128 -5.56 -15.42 -8.27
C VAL A 128 -6.42 -14.44 -9.07
N GLY A 129 -7.03 -13.47 -8.42
CA GLY A 129 -8.08 -12.58 -8.93
C GLY A 129 -9.47 -13.15 -8.63
N ASP A 130 -10.42 -12.28 -8.32
CA ASP A 130 -11.82 -12.66 -8.16
C ASP A 130 -12.52 -12.89 -9.52
N ASP A 131 -13.79 -13.35 -9.50
CA ASP A 131 -14.61 -13.59 -10.70
C ASP A 131 -14.80 -12.33 -11.57
N GLN A 132 -14.57 -11.15 -11.03
CA GLN A 132 -14.63 -9.87 -11.75
C GLN A 132 -13.26 -9.36 -12.21
N GLY A 133 -12.22 -10.19 -12.07
CA GLY A 133 -10.84 -9.88 -12.41
C GLY A 133 -10.18 -8.87 -11.46
N THR A 134 -10.68 -8.72 -10.23
CA THR A 134 -10.07 -7.86 -9.21
C THR A 134 -8.87 -8.57 -8.61
N LEU A 135 -7.70 -7.98 -8.73
CA LEU A 135 -6.49 -8.44 -8.07
C LEU A 135 -6.22 -7.67 -6.77
N VAL A 136 -6.40 -6.35 -6.82
CA VAL A 136 -6.26 -5.45 -5.67
C VAL A 136 -7.41 -4.47 -5.66
N ARG A 137 -8.04 -4.26 -4.51
CA ARG A 137 -9.09 -3.26 -4.32
C ARG A 137 -8.77 -2.31 -3.18
N LEU A 138 -9.43 -1.18 -3.17
CA LEU A 138 -9.50 -0.25 -2.04
C LEU A 138 -10.76 0.58 -2.10
N ASP A 139 -11.20 1.07 -0.96
CA ASP A 139 -12.25 2.07 -0.84
C ASP A 139 -11.61 3.40 -0.41
N SER A 140 -11.95 4.47 -1.13
CA SER A 140 -11.32 5.78 -1.00
C SER A 140 -12.31 6.80 -0.46
N VAL A 141 -11.88 7.65 0.45
CA VAL A 141 -12.61 8.88 0.78
C VAL A 141 -12.69 9.80 -0.45
N GLU A 142 -13.69 10.68 -0.49
CA GLU A 142 -14.00 11.53 -1.65
C GLU A 142 -12.80 12.36 -2.10
N GLU A 143 -12.07 12.96 -1.16
CA GLU A 143 -10.92 13.84 -1.44
C GLU A 143 -9.77 13.11 -2.14
N ALA A 144 -9.64 11.80 -1.94
CA ALA A 144 -8.59 10.99 -2.55
C ALA A 144 -8.96 10.38 -3.92
N ILE A 145 -10.22 10.48 -4.36
CA ILE A 145 -10.67 9.97 -5.67
C ILE A 145 -9.80 10.47 -6.83
N PRO A 146 -9.48 11.79 -6.95
CA PRO A 146 -8.64 12.27 -8.04
C PRO A 146 -7.23 11.65 -8.04
N TYR A 147 -6.69 11.32 -6.87
CA TYR A 147 -5.38 10.67 -6.76
C TYR A 147 -5.43 9.25 -7.34
N TYR A 148 -6.37 8.42 -6.89
CA TYR A 148 -6.46 7.04 -7.37
C TYR A 148 -6.84 6.95 -8.84
N ARG A 149 -7.80 7.76 -9.28
CA ARG A 149 -8.27 7.79 -10.68
C ARG A 149 -7.22 8.36 -11.65
N ASN A 150 -6.62 9.50 -11.32
CA ASN A 150 -5.82 10.28 -12.27
C ASN A 150 -4.32 10.02 -12.15
N LYS A 151 -3.80 9.74 -10.95
CA LYS A 151 -2.36 9.54 -10.71
C LYS A 151 -2.00 8.06 -10.65
N VAL A 152 -2.74 7.29 -9.86
CA VAL A 152 -2.53 5.85 -9.72
C VAL A 152 -3.08 5.08 -10.94
N LYS A 153 -4.16 5.57 -11.56
CA LYS A 153 -4.85 4.97 -12.72
C LYS A 153 -5.58 3.66 -12.38
N MET A 154 -6.20 3.61 -11.21
CA MET A 154 -7.08 2.51 -10.86
C MET A 154 -8.41 2.61 -11.60
N GLU A 155 -9.01 1.47 -11.87
CA GLU A 155 -10.38 1.37 -12.40
C GLU A 155 -11.39 1.65 -11.29
N GLY A 156 -12.34 2.56 -11.56
CA GLY A 156 -13.39 2.87 -10.61
C GLY A 156 -14.53 1.87 -10.67
N LEU A 157 -14.99 1.41 -9.50
CA LEU A 157 -16.12 0.49 -9.36
C LEU A 157 -17.43 1.22 -9.01
N GLY A 158 -17.37 2.42 -8.42
CA GLY A 158 -18.53 3.18 -8.01
C GLY A 158 -18.51 3.58 -6.53
N TRP A 159 -19.58 4.26 -6.13
CA TRP A 159 -19.78 4.66 -4.73
C TRP A 159 -20.08 3.46 -3.84
N THR A 160 -19.57 3.47 -2.63
CA THR A 160 -19.75 2.43 -1.61
C THR A 160 -19.82 3.07 -0.22
N ASP A 161 -20.41 2.36 0.73
CA ASP A 161 -20.41 2.78 2.13
C ASP A 161 -19.12 2.27 2.79
N ILE A 162 -18.32 3.18 3.33
CA ILE A 162 -17.03 2.87 4.01
C ILE A 162 -17.20 2.81 5.53
N ALA A 163 -18.17 3.53 6.07
CA ALA A 163 -18.58 3.48 7.48
C ALA A 163 -20.07 3.91 7.59
N PRO A 164 -20.75 3.66 8.70
CA PRO A 164 -22.12 4.11 8.90
C PRO A 164 -22.26 5.62 8.68
N GLY A 165 -22.98 6.02 7.61
CA GLY A 165 -23.20 7.41 7.21
C GLY A 165 -22.03 8.07 6.46
N GLU A 166 -21.00 7.33 6.11
CA GLU A 166 -19.85 7.81 5.37
C GLU A 166 -19.72 7.07 4.04
N GLN A 167 -19.75 7.82 2.94
CA GLN A 167 -19.60 7.28 1.59
C GLN A 167 -18.16 7.43 1.10
N GLY A 168 -17.73 6.40 0.37
CA GLY A 168 -16.47 6.39 -0.35
C GLY A 168 -16.64 5.93 -1.78
N TYR A 169 -15.55 5.78 -2.48
CA TYR A 169 -15.52 5.31 -3.86
C TYR A 169 -14.58 4.11 -3.98
N ALA A 170 -15.13 3.00 -4.48
CA ALA A 170 -14.37 1.77 -4.66
C ALA A 170 -13.52 1.81 -5.94
N PHE A 171 -12.30 1.30 -5.83
CA PHE A 171 -11.34 1.15 -6.91
C PHE A 171 -10.78 -0.25 -6.96
N LYS A 172 -10.36 -0.69 -8.15
CA LYS A 172 -9.62 -1.94 -8.33
C LYS A 172 -8.42 -1.78 -9.26
N PHE A 173 -7.49 -2.72 -9.11
CA PHE A 173 -6.57 -3.13 -10.15
C PHE A 173 -6.93 -4.52 -10.65
N THR A 174 -6.96 -4.69 -11.95
CA THR A 174 -6.82 -6.01 -12.58
C THR A 174 -5.36 -6.44 -12.55
N LYS A 175 -5.06 -7.71 -12.84
CA LYS A 175 -3.69 -8.19 -12.95
C LYS A 175 -2.88 -7.36 -13.95
N GLN A 176 -3.43 -7.12 -15.14
CA GLN A 176 -2.78 -6.30 -16.15
C GLN A 176 -2.52 -4.87 -15.66
N GLY A 177 -3.52 -4.21 -15.05
CA GLY A 177 -3.35 -2.85 -14.52
C GLY A 177 -2.28 -2.76 -13.42
N ALA A 178 -2.18 -3.79 -12.57
CA ALA A 178 -1.14 -3.89 -11.55
C ALA A 178 0.26 -4.04 -12.16
N GLU A 179 0.42 -4.91 -13.17
CA GLU A 179 1.68 -5.11 -13.91
C GLU A 179 2.11 -3.80 -14.61
N GLU A 180 1.18 -3.12 -15.28
CA GLU A 180 1.43 -1.83 -15.94
C GLU A 180 1.85 -0.75 -14.96
N PHE A 181 1.18 -0.65 -13.80
CA PHE A 181 1.55 0.32 -12.77
C PHE A 181 2.96 0.05 -12.24
N CYS A 182 3.26 -1.20 -11.87
CA CYS A 182 4.56 -1.59 -11.37
C CYS A 182 5.65 -1.31 -12.41
N GLY A 183 5.43 -1.71 -13.67
CA GLY A 183 6.39 -1.49 -14.76
C GLY A 183 6.68 -0.01 -15.02
N ARG A 184 5.65 0.85 -15.04
CA ARG A 184 5.84 2.30 -15.18
C ARG A 184 6.65 2.89 -14.04
N LEU A 185 6.38 2.48 -12.79
CA LEU A 185 7.13 3.01 -11.64
C LEU A 185 8.59 2.57 -11.69
N GLU A 186 8.85 1.30 -11.97
CA GLU A 186 10.20 0.73 -12.11
C GLU A 186 10.96 1.37 -13.29
N GLN A 187 10.28 1.69 -14.38
CA GLN A 187 10.88 2.41 -15.52
C GLN A 187 11.28 3.85 -15.15
N CYS A 188 10.46 4.51 -14.33
CA CYS A 188 10.74 5.91 -13.92
C CYS A 188 11.84 6.03 -12.86
N TYR A 189 11.92 5.08 -11.91
CA TYR A 189 12.77 5.19 -10.73
C TYR A 189 13.83 4.09 -10.62
N GLY A 190 13.77 3.10 -11.49
CA GLY A 190 14.61 1.90 -11.42
C GLY A 190 13.96 0.78 -10.61
N ASN A 191 14.46 -0.43 -10.79
CA ASN A 191 13.93 -1.61 -10.11
C ASN A 191 14.14 -1.55 -8.61
N ALA A 192 13.16 -2.00 -7.86
CA ALA A 192 13.31 -2.26 -6.43
C ALA A 192 14.28 -3.42 -6.20
N ILE A 193 15.17 -3.28 -5.24
CA ILE A 193 16.18 -4.29 -4.88
C ILE A 193 15.71 -4.98 -3.61
N ARG A 194 15.41 -6.26 -3.70
CA ARG A 194 15.05 -7.06 -2.54
C ARG A 194 16.24 -7.17 -1.60
N LEU A 195 15.97 -6.94 -0.32
CA LEU A 195 16.94 -7.14 0.76
C LEU A 195 16.75 -8.55 1.34
N ASN A 196 17.82 -9.18 1.70
CA ASN A 196 17.81 -10.52 2.31
C ASN A 196 17.51 -10.43 3.80
#